data_e8fa6599ec1ae318a74986267844dbcf
#
_entry.id   e8fa6599ec1ae318a74986267844dbcf
#
_cell.length_a   1.000
_cell.length_b   1.000
_cell.length_c   1.000
_cell.angle_alpha   90.00
_cell.angle_beta   90.00
_cell.angle_gamma   90.00
#
_symmetry.space_group_name_H-M   'P 1'
#
loop_
_entity.id
_entity.type
_entity.pdbx_description
1 polymer ?
#
loop_
_entity_poly.entity_id
_entity_poly.type
_entity_poly.pdbx_seq_one_letter_code
_entity_poly.pdbx_strand_id
1 'polypeptide(L)'
;MNMKRIYLLYLLLLLQATAGHAQDSSQNYILTRTMLKSDTKSYLSKVVYYDGLGRPFQTVNKAIENTNKKGVSLATLQEYDAAGRETKTWLPAVITPDYLAPASFKSSAPASHGNDSRPYQEAVYETSPQNRIVKQYGAGADWHSGHPVATEFMGNSATAQLRCTRYKVTSAGALEASGDYANGTLNVTRTTDEDGNMSYTFMDKIGRTLLERRMNGSEALDTYYVYDNYGNLCYVLPPAINGNISTDNLNLYAYQYNYDGCNRCIRKKLPGTQYIEYVYDNSDRLTFSQDGSQRALSAQNWTYYKYDQLNRLTEQGLCTNKVTTSGTTVHIMNYYDSYSFIGTQGFTGSNFSTDTSGYGKGALTGQMVAGINGNPVWKAFYYDIRGREVKRVESNAMNGYDVTTTSYSFTNKPLTLTHVHTSGSKSLTEVHTYSYDYADRLSKVQHKLDNNTIVTLAEYTYDDLGRMEQKKLGGTAHSSTYSYNIRSWLTGITGSKFTQTLAYNNSTAGYNGNITAMGWTADGDSHSYTFTYDGL
;
A
#
# COMPACT_ATOMS: atom_id res chain seq x y z
N MET A 1 -19.72 34.89 27.52
CA MET A 1 -20.27 33.56 27.84
C MET A 1 -19.66 33.09 29.13
N ASN A 2 -20.45 32.90 30.19
CA ASN A 2 -19.97 32.83 31.58
C ASN A 2 -19.16 31.55 31.84
N MET A 3 -17.94 31.65 32.38
CA MET A 3 -17.05 30.54 32.78
C MET A 3 -17.77 29.43 33.59
N LYS A 4 -18.77 29.78 34.41
CA LYS A 4 -19.62 28.80 35.13
C LYS A 4 -20.41 27.85 34.22
N ARG A 5 -20.78 28.28 33.01
CA ARG A 5 -21.46 27.42 32.01
C ARG A 5 -20.50 26.46 31.31
N ILE A 6 -19.24 26.84 31.18
CA ILE A 6 -18.18 25.97 30.59
C ILE A 6 -17.82 24.87 31.57
N TYR A 7 -17.68 25.17 32.87
CA TYR A 7 -17.47 24.14 33.91
C TYR A 7 -18.66 23.19 34.06
N LEU A 8 -19.89 23.67 33.91
CA LEU A 8 -21.08 22.81 33.95
C LEU A 8 -21.17 21.90 32.72
N LEU A 9 -20.73 22.37 31.53
CA LEU A 9 -20.65 21.57 30.32
C LEU A 9 -19.55 20.49 30.41
N TYR A 10 -18.40 20.81 31.00
CA TYR A 10 -17.33 19.85 31.26
C TYR A 10 -17.73 18.83 32.34
N LEU A 11 -18.46 19.24 33.35
CA LEU A 11 -18.98 18.34 34.38
C LEU A 11 -20.10 17.42 33.85
N LEU A 12 -20.96 17.92 32.95
CA LEU A 12 -21.98 17.11 32.26
C LEU A 12 -21.36 16.13 31.25
N LEU A 13 -20.24 16.50 30.58
CA LEU A 13 -19.49 15.60 29.73
C LEU A 13 -18.76 14.49 30.52
N LEU A 14 -18.34 14.78 31.75
CA LEU A 14 -17.76 13.78 32.67
C LEU A 14 -18.80 12.87 33.33
N LEU A 15 -20.05 13.31 33.48
CA LEU A 15 -21.13 12.51 34.08
C LEU A 15 -21.91 11.63 33.08
N GLN A 16 -21.68 11.75 31.77
CA GLN A 16 -22.25 10.83 30.78
C GLN A 16 -21.37 9.60 30.49
N ALA A 17 -20.31 9.38 31.26
CA ALA A 17 -19.38 8.26 31.08
C ALA A 17 -19.81 6.98 31.82
N THR A 18 -21.02 6.85 32.34
CA THR A 18 -21.43 5.67 33.12
C THR A 18 -22.78 5.10 32.71
N ALA A 19 -22.85 4.53 31.54
CA ALA A 19 -23.82 3.47 31.26
C ALA A 19 -23.34 2.67 30.05
N GLY A 20 -22.40 1.80 30.24
CA GLY A 20 -21.94 0.98 29.13
C GLY A 20 -20.96 -0.08 29.60
N HIS A 21 -21.40 -1.28 29.57
CA HIS A 21 -20.66 -2.53 29.43
C HIS A 21 -19.40 -2.64 30.33
N ALA A 22 -19.39 -3.64 31.18
CA ALA A 22 -18.35 -3.96 32.14
C ALA A 22 -16.98 -4.10 31.47
N GLN A 23 -16.26 -2.99 31.37
CA GLN A 23 -14.81 -2.98 31.25
C GLN A 23 -14.27 -3.37 32.61
N ASP A 24 -13.23 -4.18 32.65
CA ASP A 24 -12.56 -4.46 33.91
C ASP A 24 -11.92 -3.16 34.44
N SER A 25 -12.61 -2.53 35.41
CA SER A 25 -12.15 -1.27 36.02
C SER A 25 -10.90 -1.44 36.86
N SER A 26 -10.42 -2.68 37.05
CA SER A 26 -9.17 -2.98 37.73
C SER A 26 -7.93 -2.79 36.82
N GLN A 27 -8.12 -2.63 35.53
CA GLN A 27 -7.03 -2.47 34.55
C GLN A 27 -6.96 -1.04 34.01
N ASN A 28 -5.75 -0.58 33.73
CA ASN A 28 -5.54 0.68 33.01
C ASN A 28 -5.91 0.48 31.53
N TYR A 29 -6.79 1.31 30.99
CA TYR A 29 -7.18 1.20 29.58
C TYR A 29 -7.47 2.55 28.92
N ILE A 30 -7.40 2.56 27.59
CA ILE A 30 -7.90 3.62 26.74
C ILE A 30 -9.03 3.05 25.85
N LEU A 31 -10.21 3.67 25.94
CA LEU A 31 -11.34 3.35 25.08
C LEU A 31 -11.42 4.37 23.94
N THR A 32 -11.33 3.89 22.71
CA THR A 32 -11.56 4.69 21.49
C THR A 32 -12.89 4.30 20.87
N ARG A 33 -13.74 5.27 20.56
CA ARG A 33 -14.99 5.08 19.83
C ARG A 33 -14.92 5.77 18.47
N THR A 34 -15.06 5.01 17.40
CA THR A 34 -15.16 5.55 16.03
C THR A 34 -16.63 5.58 15.64
N MET A 35 -17.18 6.79 15.48
CA MET A 35 -18.58 6.96 15.11
C MET A 35 -18.84 6.47 13.68
N LEU A 36 -19.89 5.71 13.48
CA LEU A 36 -20.37 5.25 12.17
C LEU A 36 -21.44 6.15 11.60
N LYS A 37 -22.21 6.81 12.51
CA LYS A 37 -23.32 7.71 12.17
C LYS A 37 -23.28 8.94 13.08
N SER A 38 -24.02 9.96 12.71
CA SER A 38 -24.21 11.17 13.52
C SER A 38 -25.12 10.99 14.74
N ASP A 39 -25.74 9.80 14.89
CA ASP A 39 -26.72 9.50 15.94
C ASP A 39 -26.13 9.29 17.34
N THR A 40 -24.81 9.38 17.49
CA THR A 40 -24.04 9.14 18.73
C THR A 40 -24.19 7.73 19.34
N LYS A 41 -24.97 6.85 18.70
CA LYS A 41 -25.26 5.48 19.19
C LYS A 41 -24.59 4.40 18.35
N SER A 42 -24.25 4.71 17.10
CA SER A 42 -23.60 3.78 16.16
C SER A 42 -22.10 4.04 16.12
N TYR A 43 -21.31 3.20 16.76
CA TYR A 43 -19.85 3.33 16.83
C TYR A 43 -19.13 1.98 16.92
N LEU A 44 -17.89 1.98 16.46
CA LEU A 44 -16.93 0.91 16.73
C LEU A 44 -16.16 1.26 17.99
N SER A 45 -16.00 0.29 18.90
CA SER A 45 -15.21 0.47 20.12
C SER A 45 -13.93 -0.35 20.08
N LYS A 46 -12.82 0.30 20.36
CA LYS A 46 -11.51 -0.32 20.56
C LYS A 46 -11.04 0.00 21.97
N VAL A 47 -10.68 -1.03 22.74
CA VAL A 47 -10.08 -0.89 24.06
C VAL A 47 -8.65 -1.38 23.99
N VAL A 48 -7.72 -0.58 24.48
CA VAL A 48 -6.32 -0.97 24.65
C VAL A 48 -6.02 -0.98 26.17
N TYR A 49 -5.66 -2.14 26.67
CA TYR A 49 -5.27 -2.34 28.06
C TYR A 49 -3.76 -2.20 28.23
N TYR A 50 -3.35 -1.56 29.31
CA TYR A 50 -1.96 -1.23 29.63
C TYR A 50 -1.52 -1.88 30.93
N ASP A 51 -0.29 -2.35 30.96
CA ASP A 51 0.33 -2.86 32.18
C ASP A 51 0.75 -1.71 33.15
N GLY A 52 1.33 -2.07 34.28
CA GLY A 52 1.79 -1.10 35.29
C GLY A 52 2.92 -0.17 34.82
N LEU A 53 3.56 -0.45 33.69
CA LEU A 53 4.59 0.39 33.05
C LEU A 53 4.05 1.21 31.89
N GLY A 54 2.75 1.15 31.62
CA GLY A 54 2.11 1.87 30.52
C GLY A 54 2.31 1.23 29.15
N ARG A 55 2.69 -0.06 29.05
CA ARG A 55 2.84 -0.78 27.80
C ARG A 55 1.53 -1.46 27.42
N PRO A 56 1.09 -1.38 26.15
CA PRO A 56 -0.14 -2.03 25.71
C PRO A 56 0.03 -3.56 25.69
N PHE A 57 -0.76 -4.30 26.44
CA PHE A 57 -0.65 -5.76 26.46
C PHE A 57 -1.86 -6.47 25.84
N GLN A 58 -3.05 -5.86 25.84
CA GLN A 58 -4.21 -6.45 25.18
C GLN A 58 -4.98 -5.37 24.42
N THR A 59 -5.37 -5.67 23.19
CA THR A 59 -6.27 -4.82 22.40
C THR A 59 -7.54 -5.60 22.12
N VAL A 60 -8.70 -4.99 22.40
CA VAL A 60 -10.02 -5.58 22.16
C VAL A 60 -10.84 -4.68 21.25
N ASN A 61 -11.24 -5.21 20.12
CA ASN A 61 -12.25 -4.60 19.25
C ASN A 61 -13.61 -5.17 19.67
N LYS A 62 -14.42 -4.32 20.33
CA LYS A 62 -15.68 -4.74 20.95
C LYS A 62 -16.79 -4.94 19.93
N ALA A 63 -17.60 -5.95 20.20
CA ALA A 63 -18.91 -6.19 19.60
C ALA A 63 -18.92 -5.92 18.09
N ILE A 64 -18.02 -6.56 17.36
CA ILE A 64 -18.18 -6.65 15.90
C ILE A 64 -19.43 -7.49 15.69
N GLU A 65 -20.60 -6.83 15.52
CA GLU A 65 -21.83 -7.54 15.17
C GLU A 65 -21.64 -8.16 13.78
N ASN A 66 -21.28 -9.43 13.76
CA ASN A 66 -21.53 -10.27 12.61
C ASN A 66 -23.02 -10.61 12.61
N THR A 67 -23.66 -10.65 11.45
CA THR A 67 -25.08 -10.92 11.26
C THR A 67 -25.57 -12.20 11.96
N ASN A 68 -24.66 -13.11 12.30
CA ASN A 68 -24.94 -14.39 12.94
C ASN A 68 -24.41 -14.53 14.38
N LYS A 69 -23.57 -13.59 14.88
CA LYS A 69 -22.95 -13.68 16.22
C LYS A 69 -22.91 -12.31 16.89
N LYS A 70 -24.03 -11.93 17.50
CA LYS A 70 -24.09 -10.71 18.32
C LYS A 70 -23.22 -10.84 19.57
N GLY A 71 -22.43 -9.83 19.85
CA GLY A 71 -21.70 -9.69 21.11
C GLY A 71 -20.31 -10.35 21.17
N VAL A 72 -19.72 -10.70 20.02
CA VAL A 72 -18.39 -11.26 19.93
C VAL A 72 -17.34 -10.15 19.79
N SER A 73 -16.36 -10.15 20.67
CA SER A 73 -15.19 -9.23 20.61
C SER A 73 -13.97 -9.96 20.05
N LEU A 74 -13.11 -9.24 19.32
CA LEU A 74 -11.81 -9.71 18.88
C LEU A 74 -10.72 -9.14 19.78
N ALA A 75 -9.95 -10.00 20.41
CA ALA A 75 -8.81 -9.60 21.24
C ALA A 75 -7.48 -10.05 20.63
N THR A 76 -6.43 -9.26 20.83
CA THR A 76 -5.03 -9.63 20.61
C THR A 76 -4.28 -9.48 21.90
N LEU A 77 -3.20 -10.24 22.08
CA LEU A 77 -2.36 -10.18 23.28
C LEU A 77 -0.91 -9.98 22.85
N GLN A 78 -0.20 -9.09 23.59
CA GLN A 78 1.22 -8.81 23.45
C GLN A 78 1.93 -9.24 24.73
N GLU A 79 3.02 -10.02 24.61
CA GLU A 79 3.85 -10.43 25.75
C GLU A 79 5.20 -9.71 25.71
N TYR A 80 5.70 -9.37 26.91
CA TYR A 80 6.99 -8.71 27.10
C TYR A 80 7.93 -9.56 27.94
N ASP A 81 9.23 -9.48 27.66
CA ASP A 81 10.24 -10.05 28.54
C ASP A 81 10.58 -9.13 29.72
N ALA A 82 11.50 -9.58 30.57
CA ALA A 82 11.95 -8.82 31.75
C ALA A 82 12.64 -7.49 31.37
N ALA A 83 13.19 -7.37 30.17
CA ALA A 83 13.79 -6.13 29.65
C ALA A 83 12.75 -5.20 29.01
N GLY A 84 11.47 -5.60 28.94
CA GLY A 84 10.40 -4.81 28.34
C GLY A 84 10.30 -4.92 26.82
N ARG A 85 10.95 -5.90 26.19
CA ARG A 85 10.90 -6.12 24.74
C ARG A 85 9.73 -7.05 24.39
N GLU A 86 9.10 -6.79 23.25
CA GLU A 86 7.98 -7.57 22.74
C GLU A 86 8.46 -8.95 22.26
N THR A 87 8.07 -10.01 22.95
CA THR A 87 8.51 -11.37 22.63
C THR A 87 7.47 -12.18 21.88
N LYS A 88 6.18 -12.03 22.21
CA LYS A 88 5.10 -12.76 21.55
C LYS A 88 3.95 -11.85 21.22
N THR A 89 3.48 -11.94 19.98
CA THR A 89 2.28 -11.26 19.50
C THR A 89 1.26 -12.31 19.09
N TRP A 90 0.18 -12.42 19.88
CA TRP A 90 -0.88 -13.38 19.64
C TRP A 90 -1.81 -12.88 18.52
N LEU A 91 -2.23 -13.80 17.68
CA LEU A 91 -3.20 -13.52 16.62
C LEU A 91 -4.55 -13.12 17.22
N PRO A 92 -5.37 -12.35 16.48
CA PRO A 92 -6.72 -12.01 16.93
C PRO A 92 -7.52 -13.25 17.26
N ALA A 93 -8.11 -13.32 18.43
CA ALA A 93 -8.96 -14.42 18.86
C ALA A 93 -10.34 -13.89 19.30
N VAL A 94 -11.36 -14.72 19.07
CA VAL A 94 -12.74 -14.44 19.46
C VAL A 94 -12.87 -14.59 20.97
N ILE A 95 -13.34 -13.54 21.64
CA ILE A 95 -13.64 -13.57 23.07
C ILE A 95 -15.09 -13.11 23.33
N THR A 96 -15.72 -13.66 24.36
CA THR A 96 -17.09 -13.28 24.74
C THR A 96 -17.10 -12.07 25.68
N PRO A 97 -16.22 -11.95 26.69
CA PRO A 97 -16.15 -10.77 27.55
C PRO A 97 -15.36 -9.65 26.87
N ASP A 98 -15.53 -8.43 27.37
CA ASP A 98 -14.82 -7.25 26.89
C ASP A 98 -13.33 -7.17 27.37
N TYR A 99 -12.94 -8.05 28.26
CA TYR A 99 -11.58 -8.28 28.75
C TYR A 99 -11.41 -9.75 29.09
N LEU A 100 -10.25 -10.30 28.77
CA LEU A 100 -9.91 -11.65 29.16
C LEU A 100 -8.48 -11.65 29.75
N ALA A 101 -8.33 -12.12 31.01
CA ALA A 101 -7.02 -12.22 31.63
C ALA A 101 -6.02 -12.94 30.71
N PRO A 102 -4.74 -12.53 30.65
CA PRO A 102 -3.77 -13.08 29.71
C PRO A 102 -3.69 -14.61 29.70
N ALA A 103 -3.73 -15.26 30.89
CA ALA A 103 -3.71 -16.71 30.99
C ALA A 103 -4.93 -17.38 30.35
N SER A 104 -6.13 -16.79 30.57
CA SER A 104 -7.37 -17.29 29.99
C SER A 104 -7.43 -17.04 28.48
N PHE A 105 -6.91 -15.89 28.01
CA PHE A 105 -6.77 -15.60 26.58
C PHE A 105 -5.90 -16.64 25.90
N LYS A 106 -4.71 -16.95 26.45
CA LYS A 106 -3.77 -17.93 25.89
C LYS A 106 -4.38 -19.32 25.77
N SER A 107 -5.22 -19.72 26.73
CA SER A 107 -5.88 -21.02 26.69
C SER A 107 -7.04 -21.09 25.68
N SER A 108 -7.70 -19.97 25.40
CA SER A 108 -8.86 -19.91 24.48
C SER A 108 -8.49 -19.57 23.03
N ALA A 109 -7.39 -18.85 22.81
CA ALA A 109 -6.99 -18.38 21.48
C ALA A 109 -6.84 -19.50 20.42
N PRO A 110 -6.32 -20.70 20.74
CA PRO A 110 -6.24 -21.83 19.79
C PRO A 110 -7.57 -22.16 19.11
N ALA A 111 -8.69 -22.04 19.81
CA ALA A 111 -10.02 -22.39 19.27
C ALA A 111 -10.41 -21.50 18.06
N SER A 112 -9.91 -20.26 18.00
CA SER A 112 -10.13 -19.35 16.85
C SER A 112 -9.25 -19.71 15.63
N HIS A 113 -8.31 -20.62 15.79
CA HIS A 113 -7.28 -20.95 14.79
C HIS A 113 -7.16 -22.47 14.55
N GLY A 114 -8.29 -23.19 14.49
CA GLY A 114 -8.30 -24.61 14.22
C GLY A 114 -7.64 -25.46 15.32
N ASN A 115 -7.56 -24.96 16.54
CA ASN A 115 -6.84 -25.53 17.70
C ASN A 115 -5.32 -25.66 17.51
N ASP A 116 -4.71 -24.82 16.65
CA ASP A 116 -3.26 -24.73 16.58
C ASP A 116 -2.70 -24.29 17.97
N SER A 117 -1.66 -24.97 18.42
CA SER A 117 -1.07 -24.74 19.73
C SER A 117 -0.25 -23.44 19.84
N ARG A 118 0.08 -22.80 18.70
CA ARG A 118 0.92 -21.61 18.63
C ARG A 118 0.30 -20.50 17.76
N PRO A 119 -0.88 -19.97 18.11
CA PRO A 119 -1.51 -18.88 17.36
C PRO A 119 -0.86 -17.54 17.70
N TYR A 120 0.48 -17.47 17.64
CA TYR A 120 1.27 -16.29 17.93
C TYR A 120 2.59 -16.28 17.15
N GLN A 121 3.09 -15.09 16.91
CA GLN A 121 4.45 -14.84 16.43
C GLN A 121 5.38 -14.71 17.61
N GLU A 122 6.66 -15.11 17.46
CA GLU A 122 7.65 -15.03 18.53
C GLU A 122 8.96 -14.41 18.02
N ALA A 123 9.47 -13.41 18.75
CA ALA A 123 10.76 -12.77 18.52
C ALA A 123 11.77 -13.19 19.59
N VAL A 124 12.96 -13.61 19.16
CA VAL A 124 14.10 -13.91 20.02
C VAL A 124 15.15 -12.82 19.82
N TYR A 125 15.57 -12.22 20.91
CA TYR A 125 16.53 -11.14 20.92
C TYR A 125 17.93 -11.63 21.28
N GLU A 126 18.94 -10.94 20.77
CA GLU A 126 20.30 -11.12 21.23
C GLU A 126 20.47 -10.70 22.71
N THR A 127 21.55 -11.14 23.32
CA THR A 127 21.87 -10.80 24.73
C THR A 127 22.54 -9.44 24.88
N SER A 128 22.88 -8.76 23.77
CA SER A 128 23.54 -7.46 23.81
C SER A 128 22.55 -6.33 24.10
N PRO A 129 23.02 -5.16 24.60
CA PRO A 129 22.17 -3.99 24.83
C PRO A 129 21.56 -3.38 23.56
N GLN A 130 21.96 -3.82 22.38
CA GLN A 130 21.43 -3.31 21.11
C GLN A 130 20.01 -3.80 20.83
N ASN A 131 19.54 -4.83 21.57
CA ASN A 131 18.17 -5.36 21.49
C ASN A 131 17.74 -5.77 20.07
N ARG A 132 18.66 -6.31 19.28
CA ARG A 132 18.35 -6.75 17.91
C ARG A 132 17.66 -8.11 17.94
N ILE A 133 16.67 -8.28 17.04
CA ILE A 133 16.02 -9.59 16.86
C ILE A 133 16.98 -10.48 16.05
N VAL A 134 17.26 -11.67 16.59
CA VAL A 134 18.11 -12.69 15.94
C VAL A 134 17.32 -13.86 15.37
N LYS A 135 16.10 -14.11 15.87
CA LYS A 135 15.16 -15.04 15.26
C LYS A 135 13.74 -14.53 15.39
N GLN A 136 12.96 -14.71 14.34
CA GLN A 136 11.54 -14.41 14.33
C GLN A 136 10.78 -15.62 13.81
N TYR A 137 9.87 -16.15 14.61
CA TYR A 137 8.99 -17.25 14.24
C TYR A 137 7.62 -16.72 13.85
N GLY A 138 7.10 -17.15 12.75
CA GLY A 138 5.73 -16.89 12.35
C GLY A 138 4.72 -17.67 13.19
N ALA A 139 3.45 -17.26 13.14
CA ALA A 139 2.38 -17.97 13.82
C ALA A 139 2.14 -19.37 13.21
N GLY A 140 1.78 -20.33 14.06
CA GLY A 140 1.51 -21.70 13.71
C GLY A 140 2.57 -22.66 14.22
N ALA A 141 2.13 -23.83 14.73
CA ALA A 141 3.02 -24.86 15.26
C ALA A 141 4.00 -25.39 14.22
N ASP A 142 3.54 -25.57 12.97
CA ASP A 142 4.36 -26.05 11.86
C ASP A 142 5.52 -25.11 11.53
N TRP A 143 5.30 -23.80 11.65
CA TRP A 143 6.33 -22.77 11.38
C TRP A 143 7.32 -22.57 12.51
N HIS A 144 6.96 -22.92 13.72
CA HIS A 144 7.88 -22.80 14.85
C HIS A 144 8.97 -23.88 14.83
N SER A 145 8.67 -25.06 14.35
CA SER A 145 9.58 -26.22 14.39
C SER A 145 10.65 -26.15 13.28
N GLY A 146 11.67 -25.27 13.51
CA GLY A 146 12.84 -25.20 12.63
C GLY A 146 12.79 -24.18 11.51
N HIS A 147 11.76 -23.33 11.43
CA HIS A 147 11.54 -22.36 10.35
C HIS A 147 11.47 -20.89 10.83
N PRO A 148 12.50 -20.37 11.56
CA PRO A 148 12.56 -18.96 11.86
C PRO A 148 13.16 -18.17 10.69
N VAL A 149 12.78 -16.90 10.55
CA VAL A 149 13.67 -15.95 9.93
C VAL A 149 14.81 -15.68 10.89
N ALA A 150 16.04 -16.04 10.51
CA ALA A 150 17.23 -15.84 11.33
C ALA A 150 18.07 -14.68 10.79
N THR A 151 18.51 -13.80 11.69
CA THR A 151 19.35 -12.64 11.37
C THR A 151 20.66 -12.69 12.14
N GLU A 152 21.77 -12.56 11.42
CA GLU A 152 23.11 -12.50 12.00
C GLU A 152 23.80 -11.21 11.60
N PHE A 153 24.55 -10.64 12.55
CA PHE A 153 25.27 -9.38 12.36
C PHE A 153 26.77 -9.62 12.44
N MET A 154 27.51 -9.21 11.39
CA MET A 154 28.93 -9.49 11.26
C MET A 154 29.65 -8.36 10.52
N GLY A 155 30.96 -8.45 10.38
CA GLY A 155 31.77 -7.60 9.49
C GLY A 155 32.05 -8.29 8.17
N ASN A 156 32.37 -7.52 7.13
CA ASN A 156 32.88 -8.07 5.88
C ASN A 156 34.28 -8.71 6.07
N SER A 157 34.60 -9.70 5.25
CA SER A 157 35.91 -10.38 5.28
C SER A 157 36.31 -10.84 3.87
N ALA A 158 37.52 -11.38 3.75
CA ALA A 158 38.05 -11.91 2.49
C ALA A 158 37.44 -13.26 2.07
N THR A 159 36.55 -13.88 2.91
CA THR A 159 35.86 -15.12 2.53
C THR A 159 34.84 -14.83 1.42
N ALA A 160 34.62 -15.80 0.54
CA ALA A 160 33.80 -15.61 -0.67
C ALA A 160 32.41 -14.98 -0.37
N GLN A 161 31.74 -15.44 0.71
CA GLN A 161 30.39 -14.95 1.07
C GLN A 161 30.38 -13.56 1.70
N LEU A 162 31.49 -13.12 2.33
CA LEU A 162 31.60 -11.84 3.04
C LEU A 162 32.50 -10.83 2.32
N ARG A 163 33.00 -11.17 1.13
CA ARG A 163 33.79 -10.29 0.28
C ARG A 163 32.90 -9.28 -0.43
N CYS A 164 33.29 -8.03 -0.45
CA CYS A 164 32.63 -6.95 -1.15
C CYS A 164 33.58 -6.17 -2.01
N THR A 165 33.39 -6.15 -3.32
CA THR A 165 34.20 -5.36 -4.26
C THR A 165 33.89 -3.88 -4.07
N ARG A 166 34.93 -3.06 -4.04
CA ARG A 166 34.83 -1.62 -3.92
C ARG A 166 34.74 -0.95 -5.28
N TYR A 167 33.53 -0.52 -5.64
CA TYR A 167 33.32 0.35 -6.78
C TYR A 167 33.32 1.82 -6.35
N LYS A 168 33.79 2.70 -7.20
CA LYS A 168 33.80 4.15 -7.00
C LYS A 168 33.46 4.88 -8.31
N VAL A 169 32.99 6.11 -8.18
CA VAL A 169 32.78 7.03 -9.30
C VAL A 169 33.92 8.01 -9.34
N THR A 170 34.57 8.15 -10.50
CA THR A 170 35.64 9.13 -10.73
C THR A 170 35.07 10.55 -10.80
N SER A 171 35.91 11.56 -10.73
CA SER A 171 35.54 12.97 -10.96
C SER A 171 34.93 13.22 -12.35
N ALA A 172 35.22 12.36 -13.32
CA ALA A 172 34.65 12.40 -14.66
C ALA A 172 33.31 11.64 -14.76
N GLY A 173 32.82 11.06 -13.66
CA GLY A 173 31.56 10.30 -13.62
C GLY A 173 31.67 8.85 -14.08
N ALA A 174 32.90 8.35 -14.36
CA ALA A 174 33.12 6.97 -14.78
C ALA A 174 33.16 6.00 -13.59
N LEU A 175 32.68 4.77 -13.82
CA LEU A 175 32.70 3.69 -12.83
C LEU A 175 34.07 2.98 -12.86
N GLU A 176 34.68 2.77 -11.70
CA GLU A 176 35.91 2.01 -11.53
C GLU A 176 35.81 0.99 -10.40
N ALA A 177 36.40 -0.18 -10.57
CA ALA A 177 36.66 -1.14 -9.50
C ALA A 177 38.03 -0.87 -8.86
N SER A 178 38.07 -0.75 -7.53
CA SER A 178 39.30 -0.41 -6.79
C SER A 178 39.67 -1.47 -5.73
N GLY A 179 39.63 -2.75 -6.12
CA GLY A 179 39.86 -3.89 -5.22
C GLY A 179 38.65 -4.18 -4.33
N ASP A 180 38.88 -4.75 -3.15
CA ASP A 180 37.85 -5.09 -2.19
C ASP A 180 37.88 -4.13 -0.99
N TYR A 181 36.77 -4.06 -0.27
CA TYR A 181 36.74 -3.39 1.03
C TYR A 181 37.60 -4.14 2.06
N ALA A 182 38.38 -3.41 2.85
CA ALA A 182 39.17 -4.01 3.93
C ALA A 182 38.27 -4.74 4.95
N ASN A 183 38.79 -5.82 5.53
CA ASN A 183 38.05 -6.62 6.50
C ASN A 183 37.54 -5.78 7.69
N GLY A 184 36.29 -6.01 8.11
CA GLY A 184 35.65 -5.32 9.24
C GLY A 184 35.33 -3.85 9.02
N THR A 185 35.38 -3.35 7.77
CA THR A 185 35.05 -1.95 7.47
C THR A 185 33.57 -1.74 7.13
N LEU A 186 32.86 -2.81 6.78
CA LEU A 186 31.43 -2.80 6.47
C LEU A 186 30.65 -3.59 7.52
N ASN A 187 29.42 -3.14 7.81
CA ASN A 187 28.45 -3.89 8.57
C ASN A 187 27.72 -4.84 7.61
N VAL A 188 27.70 -6.13 7.93
CA VAL A 188 27.03 -7.14 7.13
C VAL A 188 25.91 -7.76 7.95
N THR A 189 24.71 -7.77 7.39
CA THR A 189 23.55 -8.48 7.95
C THR A 189 23.28 -9.68 7.06
N ARG A 190 23.33 -10.90 7.61
CA ARG A 190 22.86 -12.11 6.96
C ARG A 190 21.44 -12.40 7.44
N THR A 191 20.52 -12.59 6.51
CA THR A 191 19.17 -13.05 6.78
C THR A 191 18.98 -14.42 6.14
N THR A 192 18.48 -15.38 6.92
CA THR A 192 18.04 -16.69 6.43
C THR A 192 16.54 -16.76 6.61
N ASP A 193 15.81 -16.98 5.54
CA ASP A 193 14.34 -17.10 5.59
C ASP A 193 13.87 -18.45 6.15
N GLU A 194 12.56 -18.66 6.23
CA GLU A 194 11.94 -19.87 6.76
C GLU A 194 12.25 -21.14 5.94
N ASP A 195 12.64 -20.99 4.67
CA ASP A 195 13.01 -22.09 3.76
C ASP A 195 14.54 -22.27 3.64
N GLY A 196 15.32 -21.48 4.41
CA GLY A 196 16.77 -21.57 4.45
C GLY A 196 17.49 -20.75 3.37
N ASN A 197 16.80 -19.94 2.58
CA ASN A 197 17.42 -19.07 1.60
C ASN A 197 18.18 -17.95 2.30
N MET A 198 19.42 -17.70 1.86
CA MET A 198 20.31 -16.73 2.49
C MET A 198 20.45 -15.47 1.66
N SER A 199 20.38 -14.32 2.32
CA SER A 199 20.70 -13.02 1.76
C SER A 199 21.67 -12.27 2.68
N TYR A 200 22.49 -11.40 2.08
CA TYR A 200 23.45 -10.57 2.79
C TYR A 200 23.29 -9.12 2.35
N THR A 201 23.22 -8.22 3.29
CA THR A 201 23.22 -6.77 3.06
C THR A 201 24.50 -6.18 3.64
N PHE A 202 25.31 -5.54 2.79
CA PHE A 202 26.53 -4.88 3.19
C PHE A 202 26.32 -3.38 3.26
N MET A 203 26.56 -2.79 4.40
CA MET A 203 26.39 -1.36 4.64
C MET A 203 27.70 -0.72 5.09
N ASP A 204 27.91 0.52 4.67
CA ASP A 204 28.99 1.34 5.21
C ASP A 204 28.67 1.87 6.62
N LYS A 205 29.62 2.61 7.20
CA LYS A 205 29.49 3.16 8.56
C LYS A 205 28.42 4.24 8.71
N ILE A 206 27.95 4.82 7.60
CA ILE A 206 26.86 5.82 7.60
C ILE A 206 25.52 5.23 7.20
N GLY A 207 25.44 3.89 7.04
CA GLY A 207 24.20 3.16 6.80
C GLY A 207 23.78 3.04 5.34
N ARG A 208 24.65 3.38 4.37
CA ARG A 208 24.32 3.18 2.95
C ARG A 208 24.54 1.72 2.58
N THR A 209 23.58 1.12 1.89
CA THR A 209 23.73 -0.22 1.29
C THR A 209 24.68 -0.13 0.09
N LEU A 210 25.73 -0.95 0.10
CA LEU A 210 26.74 -1.03 -0.97
C LEU A 210 26.59 -2.29 -1.81
N LEU A 211 26.13 -3.38 -1.19
CA LEU A 211 25.91 -4.67 -1.84
C LEU A 211 24.74 -5.39 -1.19
N GLU A 212 23.83 -5.85 -2.00
CA GLU A 212 22.87 -6.90 -1.67
C GLU A 212 23.27 -8.17 -2.41
N ARG A 213 23.54 -9.24 -1.64
CA ARG A 213 23.87 -10.57 -2.15
C ARG A 213 22.76 -11.53 -1.81
N ARG A 214 22.19 -12.16 -2.82
CA ARG A 214 21.26 -13.28 -2.64
C ARG A 214 21.96 -14.57 -3.04
N MET A 215 21.72 -15.65 -2.30
CA MET A 215 22.32 -16.93 -2.60
C MET A 215 21.31 -17.82 -3.34
N ASN A 216 21.70 -18.30 -4.52
CA ASN A 216 21.02 -19.37 -5.22
C ASN A 216 21.87 -20.64 -5.07
N GLY A 217 21.57 -21.43 -4.04
CA GLY A 217 22.48 -22.51 -3.61
C GLY A 217 23.87 -21.98 -3.21
N SER A 218 24.90 -22.32 -3.96
CA SER A 218 26.26 -21.83 -3.77
C SER A 218 26.60 -20.58 -4.59
N GLU A 219 25.75 -20.21 -5.55
CA GLU A 219 25.95 -19.05 -6.42
C GLU A 219 25.55 -17.74 -5.72
N ALA A 220 26.41 -16.74 -5.80
CA ALA A 220 26.15 -15.40 -5.28
C ALA A 220 25.62 -14.50 -6.39
N LEU A 221 24.44 -13.93 -6.20
CA LEU A 221 23.78 -13.00 -7.09
C LEU A 221 23.85 -11.61 -6.48
N ASP A 222 24.81 -10.82 -6.96
CA ASP A 222 25.22 -9.56 -6.37
C ASP A 222 24.56 -8.37 -7.06
N THR A 223 23.94 -7.50 -6.28
CA THR A 223 23.49 -6.17 -6.71
C THR A 223 24.29 -5.12 -5.96
N TYR A 224 25.15 -4.37 -6.67
CA TYR A 224 25.94 -3.30 -6.07
C TYR A 224 25.28 -1.94 -6.26
N TYR A 225 25.40 -1.11 -5.23
CA TYR A 225 24.97 0.29 -5.19
C TYR A 225 26.20 1.18 -5.05
N VAL A 226 26.45 2.02 -6.06
CA VAL A 226 27.66 2.84 -6.12
C VAL A 226 27.31 4.31 -5.99
N TYR A 227 27.93 4.96 -5.03
CA TYR A 227 27.66 6.35 -4.68
C TYR A 227 28.85 7.24 -5.04
N ASP A 228 28.57 8.51 -5.34
CA ASP A 228 29.57 9.55 -5.44
C ASP A 228 30.04 10.04 -4.06
N ASN A 229 30.98 10.99 -4.05
CA ASN A 229 31.50 11.57 -2.80
C ASN A 229 30.46 12.42 -2.03
N TYR A 230 29.35 12.81 -2.66
CA TYR A 230 28.25 13.56 -2.06
C TYR A 230 27.16 12.64 -1.49
N GLY A 231 27.27 11.32 -1.75
CA GLY A 231 26.29 10.32 -1.30
C GLY A 231 25.15 10.09 -2.28
N ASN A 232 25.24 10.60 -3.50
CA ASN A 232 24.25 10.33 -4.54
C ASN A 232 24.48 8.95 -5.16
N LEU A 233 23.40 8.19 -5.38
CA LEU A 233 23.44 6.88 -6.05
C LEU A 233 23.71 7.06 -7.55
N CYS A 234 24.89 6.71 -8.02
CA CYS A 234 25.28 6.89 -9.43
C CYS A 234 25.08 5.64 -10.28
N TYR A 235 25.26 4.44 -9.69
CA TYR A 235 25.05 3.18 -10.41
C TYR A 235 24.34 2.15 -9.52
N VAL A 236 23.44 1.36 -10.15
CA VAL A 236 23.01 0.07 -9.60
C VAL A 236 23.47 -0.99 -10.60
N LEU A 237 24.27 -1.93 -10.10
CA LEU A 237 24.88 -3.00 -10.89
C LEU A 237 24.21 -4.32 -10.52
N PRO A 238 23.21 -4.81 -11.30
CA PRO A 238 22.53 -6.07 -11.02
C PRO A 238 23.46 -7.28 -11.27
N PRO A 239 23.04 -8.50 -10.87
CA PRO A 239 23.85 -9.72 -11.02
C PRO A 239 24.34 -9.99 -12.45
N ALA A 240 23.59 -9.57 -13.47
CA ALA A 240 23.96 -9.72 -14.87
C ALA A 240 25.28 -9.00 -15.25
N ILE A 241 25.73 -8.02 -14.48
CA ILE A 241 27.04 -7.35 -14.66
C ILE A 241 28.17 -8.31 -14.37
N ASN A 242 28.06 -9.17 -13.38
CA ASN A 242 29.03 -10.19 -12.99
C ASN A 242 30.50 -9.70 -13.03
N GLY A 243 30.75 -8.51 -12.46
CA GLY A 243 32.07 -7.86 -12.42
C GLY A 243 32.57 -7.25 -13.75
N ASN A 244 31.90 -7.43 -14.87
CA ASN A 244 32.24 -6.83 -16.15
C ASN A 244 31.62 -5.44 -16.30
N ILE A 245 32.41 -4.41 -15.98
CA ILE A 245 32.00 -2.99 -16.05
C ILE A 245 32.34 -2.32 -17.39
N SER A 246 32.38 -3.09 -18.49
CA SER A 246 32.53 -2.50 -19.83
C SER A 246 31.35 -1.58 -20.16
N THR A 247 31.59 -0.60 -21.02
CA THR A 247 30.55 0.35 -21.46
C THR A 247 29.30 -0.37 -22.00
N ASP A 248 29.47 -1.43 -22.78
CA ASP A 248 28.39 -2.19 -23.38
C ASP A 248 27.54 -2.91 -22.29
N ASN A 249 28.20 -3.57 -21.34
CA ASN A 249 27.53 -4.22 -20.22
C ASN A 249 26.79 -3.21 -19.33
N LEU A 250 27.45 -2.09 -19.02
CA LEU A 250 26.78 -1.02 -18.26
C LEU A 250 25.56 -0.47 -19.00
N ASN A 251 25.64 -0.35 -20.32
CA ASN A 251 24.54 0.11 -21.14
C ASN A 251 23.37 -0.89 -21.17
N LEU A 252 23.66 -2.19 -21.17
CA LEU A 252 22.63 -3.24 -21.24
C LEU A 252 21.96 -3.54 -19.90
N TYR A 253 22.73 -3.49 -18.79
CA TYR A 253 22.25 -4.05 -17.53
C TYR A 253 22.24 -3.04 -16.37
N ALA A 254 23.08 -1.99 -16.37
CA ALA A 254 23.17 -1.09 -15.24
C ALA A 254 22.14 0.03 -15.27
N TYR A 255 21.65 0.43 -14.08
CA TYR A 255 21.01 1.72 -13.88
C TYR A 255 22.11 2.76 -13.65
N GLN A 256 21.99 3.91 -14.31
CA GLN A 256 23.00 4.97 -14.24
C GLN A 256 22.34 6.31 -13.99
N TYR A 257 22.92 7.12 -13.10
CA TYR A 257 22.40 8.43 -12.71
C TYR A 257 23.54 9.45 -12.71
N ASN A 258 23.26 10.66 -13.20
CA ASN A 258 24.16 11.79 -13.13
C ASN A 258 23.47 12.95 -12.40
N TYR A 259 24.24 13.69 -11.65
CA TYR A 259 23.74 14.78 -10.82
C TYR A 259 24.44 16.09 -11.16
N ASP A 260 23.76 17.20 -10.90
CA ASP A 260 24.35 18.54 -10.97
C ASP A 260 24.98 18.95 -9.62
N GLY A 261 25.54 20.17 -9.57
CA GLY A 261 26.15 20.70 -8.36
C GLY A 261 25.17 20.98 -7.20
N CYS A 262 23.86 20.90 -7.45
CA CYS A 262 22.79 20.99 -6.44
C CYS A 262 22.27 19.61 -6.01
N ASN A 263 22.92 18.51 -6.39
CA ASN A 263 22.52 17.12 -6.16
C ASN A 263 21.18 16.74 -6.81
N ARG A 264 20.76 17.43 -7.89
CA ARG A 264 19.56 17.08 -8.65
C ARG A 264 19.94 16.10 -9.76
N CYS A 265 19.14 15.04 -9.95
CA CYS A 265 19.37 14.07 -11.02
C CYS A 265 19.08 14.71 -12.38
N ILE A 266 20.14 14.98 -13.18
CA ILE A 266 20.02 15.58 -14.52
C ILE A 266 19.97 14.54 -15.64
N ARG A 267 20.43 13.31 -15.39
CA ARG A 267 20.33 12.18 -16.32
C ARG A 267 20.06 10.89 -15.59
N LYS A 268 19.16 10.09 -16.14
CA LYS A 268 18.85 8.74 -15.69
C LYS A 268 18.87 7.81 -16.89
N LYS A 269 19.51 6.65 -16.75
CA LYS A 269 19.53 5.61 -17.76
C LYS A 269 19.06 4.30 -17.16
N LEU A 270 18.07 3.68 -17.77
CA LEU A 270 17.60 2.35 -17.44
C LEU A 270 18.36 1.30 -18.29
N PRO A 271 18.45 0.05 -17.84
CA PRO A 271 19.04 -1.05 -18.61
C PRO A 271 18.49 -1.13 -20.03
N GLY A 272 19.37 -1.24 -21.02
CA GLY A 272 19.01 -1.41 -22.43
C GLY A 272 18.33 -0.21 -23.10
N THR A 273 18.16 0.92 -22.39
CA THR A 273 17.51 2.11 -22.96
C THR A 273 18.50 3.26 -23.20
N GLN A 274 18.07 4.29 -23.91
CA GLN A 274 18.75 5.57 -23.95
C GLN A 274 18.48 6.35 -22.67
N TYR A 275 19.37 7.29 -22.32
CA TYR A 275 19.17 8.13 -21.13
C TYR A 275 17.97 9.08 -21.26
N ILE A 276 17.38 9.41 -20.12
CA ILE A 276 16.42 10.48 -19.95
C ILE A 276 17.16 11.68 -19.39
N GLU A 277 16.96 12.85 -19.96
CA GLU A 277 17.53 14.13 -19.50
C GLU A 277 16.47 14.95 -18.77
N TYR A 278 16.87 15.62 -17.69
CA TYR A 278 16.04 16.49 -16.87
C TYR A 278 16.66 17.87 -16.75
N VAL A 279 15.82 18.90 -16.81
CA VAL A 279 16.21 20.30 -16.65
C VAL A 279 15.36 20.94 -15.57
N TYR A 280 16.00 21.65 -14.67
CA TYR A 280 15.35 22.28 -13.50
C TYR A 280 15.47 23.79 -13.57
N ASP A 281 14.51 24.47 -12.95
CA ASP A 281 14.60 25.92 -12.72
C ASP A 281 15.37 26.25 -11.42
N ASN A 282 15.46 27.54 -11.11
CA ASN A 282 16.14 28.02 -9.90
C ASN A 282 15.39 27.70 -8.59
N SER A 283 14.16 27.18 -8.67
CA SER A 283 13.34 26.74 -7.54
C SER A 283 13.33 25.23 -7.42
N ASP A 284 14.28 24.51 -8.06
CA ASP A 284 14.44 23.07 -8.08
C ASP A 284 13.26 22.29 -8.68
N ARG A 285 12.41 22.97 -9.50
CA ARG A 285 11.29 22.35 -10.18
C ARG A 285 11.71 21.83 -11.55
N LEU A 286 11.26 20.63 -11.92
CA LEU A 286 11.48 20.03 -13.23
C LEU A 286 10.74 20.85 -14.30
N THR A 287 11.47 21.50 -15.19
CA THR A 287 10.87 22.30 -16.27
C THR A 287 10.83 21.59 -17.61
N PHE A 288 11.83 20.72 -17.88
CA PHE A 288 11.87 19.92 -19.10
C PHE A 288 12.40 18.52 -18.83
N SER A 289 11.89 17.54 -19.59
CA SER A 289 12.49 16.22 -19.70
C SER A 289 12.51 15.75 -21.16
N GLN A 290 13.49 14.89 -21.49
CA GLN A 290 13.60 14.28 -22.81
C GLN A 290 14.09 12.84 -22.69
N ASP A 291 13.32 11.90 -23.21
CA ASP A 291 13.73 10.50 -23.33
C ASP A 291 14.43 10.19 -24.66
N GLY A 292 14.86 8.93 -24.82
CA GLY A 292 15.56 8.50 -26.03
C GLY A 292 14.71 8.52 -27.28
N SER A 293 13.40 8.21 -27.15
CA SER A 293 12.46 8.23 -28.28
C SER A 293 12.22 9.67 -28.75
N GLN A 294 12.04 10.59 -27.82
CA GLN A 294 11.89 12.02 -28.12
C GLN A 294 13.16 12.59 -28.82
N ARG A 295 14.36 12.16 -28.39
CA ARG A 295 15.62 12.57 -29.00
C ARG A 295 15.82 12.05 -30.43
N ALA A 296 15.30 10.85 -30.70
CA ALA A 296 15.38 10.23 -32.03
C ALA A 296 14.43 10.89 -33.06
N LEU A 297 13.43 11.63 -32.62
CA LEU A 297 12.53 12.37 -33.50
C LEU A 297 13.25 13.58 -34.10
N SER A 298 13.02 13.85 -35.38
CA SER A 298 13.63 14.97 -36.12
C SER A 298 13.36 16.35 -35.51
N ALA A 299 12.25 16.49 -34.76
CA ALA A 299 11.83 17.72 -34.10
C ALA A 299 12.44 17.94 -32.72
N GLN A 300 13.27 17.01 -32.18
CA GLN A 300 13.83 17.07 -30.82
C GLN A 300 12.82 17.49 -29.77
N ASN A 301 11.72 16.77 -29.66
CA ASN A 301 10.65 17.10 -28.75
C ASN A 301 11.09 16.96 -27.28
N TRP A 302 10.69 17.93 -26.47
CA TRP A 302 10.85 17.93 -25.03
C TRP A 302 9.49 17.89 -24.38
N THR A 303 9.36 17.17 -23.29
CA THR A 303 8.24 17.35 -22.38
C THR A 303 8.52 18.56 -21.51
N TYR A 304 7.62 19.54 -21.48
CA TYR A 304 7.74 20.71 -20.61
C TYR A 304 6.72 20.66 -19.48
N TYR A 305 7.02 21.37 -18.39
CA TYR A 305 6.21 21.47 -17.20
C TYR A 305 6.14 22.93 -16.75
N LYS A 306 4.92 23.43 -16.44
CA LYS A 306 4.70 24.75 -15.85
C LYS A 306 4.03 24.60 -14.49
N TYR A 307 4.31 25.52 -13.60
CA TYR A 307 3.86 25.47 -12.21
C TYR A 307 3.26 26.81 -11.79
N ASP A 308 2.34 26.76 -10.81
CA ASP A 308 1.86 27.95 -10.12
C ASP A 308 2.84 28.42 -9.02
N GLN A 309 2.44 29.46 -8.30
CA GLN A 309 3.24 30.01 -7.19
C GLN A 309 3.31 29.08 -5.96
N LEU A 310 2.44 28.09 -5.87
CA LEU A 310 2.42 27.06 -4.82
C LEU A 310 3.14 25.78 -5.25
N ASN A 311 3.89 25.80 -6.38
CA ASN A 311 4.63 24.68 -6.95
C ASN A 311 3.73 23.50 -7.42
N ARG A 312 2.45 23.76 -7.73
CA ARG A 312 1.54 22.76 -8.31
C ARG A 312 1.63 22.81 -9.83
N LEU A 313 1.64 21.64 -10.47
CA LEU A 313 1.71 21.51 -11.93
C LEU A 313 0.44 22.11 -12.58
N THR A 314 0.60 23.13 -13.41
CA THR A 314 -0.51 23.78 -14.12
C THR A 314 -0.61 23.35 -15.58
N GLU A 315 0.52 23.02 -16.21
CA GLU A 315 0.53 22.63 -17.62
C GLU A 315 1.67 21.67 -17.91
N GLN A 316 1.41 20.65 -18.73
CA GLN A 316 2.39 19.72 -19.25
C GLN A 316 2.09 19.45 -20.73
N GLY A 317 3.14 19.36 -21.53
CA GLY A 317 2.97 19.08 -22.96
C GLY A 317 4.30 18.86 -23.66
N LEU A 318 4.28 18.87 -24.97
CA LEU A 318 5.46 18.78 -25.82
C LEU A 318 5.83 20.17 -26.37
N CYS A 319 7.12 20.41 -26.48
CA CYS A 319 7.68 21.58 -27.13
C CYS A 319 8.95 21.23 -27.91
N THR A 320 9.31 22.06 -28.87
CA THR A 320 10.56 21.91 -29.65
C THR A 320 11.64 22.81 -29.05
N ASN A 321 12.84 22.27 -28.88
CA ASN A 321 14.03 23.03 -28.43
C ASN A 321 13.84 23.82 -27.12
N LYS A 322 13.02 23.30 -26.18
CA LYS A 322 12.69 23.95 -24.90
C LYS A 322 11.99 25.31 -25.05
N VAL A 323 11.34 25.55 -26.17
CA VAL A 323 10.55 26.77 -26.41
C VAL A 323 9.10 26.52 -26.04
N THR A 324 8.56 27.23 -25.04
CA THR A 324 7.21 27.04 -24.50
C THR A 324 6.25 28.19 -24.85
N THR A 325 6.69 29.15 -25.67
CA THR A 325 5.90 30.33 -26.08
C THR A 325 5.16 30.13 -27.40
N SER A 326 5.59 29.16 -28.22
CA SER A 326 4.97 28.85 -29.51
C SER A 326 5.26 27.39 -29.90
N GLY A 327 4.40 26.80 -30.74
CA GLY A 327 4.58 25.44 -31.27
C GLY A 327 4.48 24.34 -30.21
N THR A 328 3.76 24.57 -29.12
CA THR A 328 3.54 23.60 -28.06
C THR A 328 2.30 22.76 -28.31
N THR A 329 2.37 21.49 -27.90
CA THR A 329 1.19 20.59 -27.82
C THR A 329 0.91 20.33 -26.35
N VAL A 330 -0.18 20.88 -25.84
CA VAL A 330 -0.58 20.70 -24.43
C VAL A 330 -1.19 19.31 -24.25
N HIS A 331 -0.69 18.53 -23.29
CA HIS A 331 -1.24 17.24 -22.93
C HIS A 331 -2.13 17.29 -21.70
N ILE A 332 -1.74 18.10 -20.70
CA ILE A 332 -2.46 18.28 -19.44
C ILE A 332 -2.48 19.76 -19.11
N MET A 333 -3.63 20.23 -18.66
CA MET A 333 -3.80 21.54 -18.06
C MET A 333 -4.62 21.39 -16.78
N ASN A 334 -4.12 21.89 -15.67
CA ASN A 334 -4.73 21.77 -14.35
C ASN A 334 -5.15 23.14 -13.82
N TYR A 335 -6.32 23.19 -13.21
CA TYR A 335 -6.89 24.36 -12.54
C TYR A 335 -7.12 24.04 -11.06
N TYR A 336 -6.81 24.97 -10.19
CA TYR A 336 -6.86 24.77 -8.75
C TYR A 336 -7.67 25.86 -8.07
N ASP A 337 -8.13 25.59 -6.84
CA ASP A 337 -8.69 26.54 -5.89
C ASP A 337 -10.05 27.16 -6.25
N SER A 338 -10.35 27.37 -7.50
CA SER A 338 -11.53 28.11 -7.96
C SER A 338 -12.12 27.48 -9.22
N TYR A 339 -13.31 27.93 -9.58
CA TYR A 339 -14.02 27.52 -10.80
C TYR A 339 -14.09 28.67 -11.83
N SER A 340 -13.14 29.60 -11.80
CA SER A 340 -13.07 30.73 -12.72
C SER A 340 -12.85 30.34 -14.18
N PHE A 341 -12.40 29.10 -14.44
CA PHE A 341 -12.25 28.53 -15.78
C PHE A 341 -13.59 28.10 -16.42
N ILE A 342 -14.66 27.97 -15.64
CA ILE A 342 -15.99 27.61 -16.16
C ILE A 342 -16.49 28.71 -17.08
N GLY A 343 -16.99 28.33 -18.26
CA GLY A 343 -17.37 29.25 -19.34
C GLY A 343 -16.23 29.59 -20.30
N THR A 344 -15.00 29.15 -20.02
CA THR A 344 -13.86 29.29 -20.96
C THR A 344 -13.77 28.08 -21.90
N GLN A 345 -12.80 28.10 -22.82
CA GLN A 345 -12.60 27.05 -23.82
C GLN A 345 -12.69 25.64 -23.22
N GLY A 346 -13.60 24.82 -23.74
CA GLY A 346 -13.80 23.44 -23.37
C GLY A 346 -14.63 23.19 -22.09
N PHE A 347 -14.70 24.17 -21.19
CA PHE A 347 -15.56 24.13 -20.00
C PHE A 347 -16.90 24.86 -20.26
N THR A 348 -17.45 24.69 -21.45
CA THR A 348 -18.72 25.26 -21.87
C THR A 348 -19.82 24.21 -21.80
N GLY A 349 -21.05 24.64 -21.57
CA GLY A 349 -22.21 23.75 -21.46
C GLY A 349 -22.82 23.73 -20.06
N SER A 350 -24.10 23.37 -20.00
CA SER A 350 -24.90 23.45 -18.77
C SER A 350 -24.47 22.48 -17.65
N ASN A 351 -23.68 21.44 -18.00
CA ASN A 351 -23.21 20.47 -17.02
C ASN A 351 -22.05 20.99 -16.16
N PHE A 352 -21.21 21.88 -16.73
CA PHE A 352 -20.19 22.58 -15.96
C PHE A 352 -20.83 23.76 -15.22
N SER A 353 -20.67 23.80 -13.92
CA SER A 353 -21.22 24.85 -13.06
C SER A 353 -20.13 25.45 -12.19
N THR A 354 -20.27 26.75 -11.89
CA THR A 354 -19.44 27.37 -10.87
C THR A 354 -19.87 26.88 -9.48
N ASP A 355 -18.90 26.74 -8.59
CA ASP A 355 -19.16 26.45 -7.18
C ASP A 355 -18.58 27.58 -6.32
N THR A 356 -19.43 28.19 -5.50
CA THR A 356 -19.09 29.28 -4.61
C THR A 356 -18.91 28.85 -3.16
N SER A 357 -19.01 27.55 -2.86
CA SER A 357 -18.85 27.00 -1.50
C SER A 357 -17.47 27.24 -0.90
N GLY A 358 -16.44 27.39 -1.77
CA GLY A 358 -15.04 27.49 -1.37
C GLY A 358 -14.38 26.15 -1.03
N TYR A 359 -15.08 25.04 -1.16
CA TYR A 359 -14.55 23.70 -0.84
C TYR A 359 -13.50 23.20 -1.83
N GLY A 360 -13.41 23.80 -3.03
CA GLY A 360 -12.35 23.56 -4.00
C GLY A 360 -10.99 24.18 -3.64
N LYS A 361 -10.90 25.01 -2.60
CA LYS A 361 -9.65 25.67 -2.21
C LYS A 361 -8.60 24.65 -1.78
N GLY A 362 -7.41 24.70 -2.38
CA GLY A 362 -6.33 23.74 -2.20
C GLY A 362 -6.43 22.50 -3.09
N ALA A 363 -7.58 22.27 -3.74
CA ALA A 363 -7.84 21.09 -4.56
C ALA A 363 -7.72 21.37 -6.06
N LEU A 364 -7.57 20.29 -6.86
CA LEU A 364 -7.68 20.30 -8.32
C LEU A 364 -9.16 20.45 -8.68
N THR A 365 -9.57 21.58 -9.23
CA THR A 365 -10.96 21.91 -9.54
C THR A 365 -11.31 21.67 -11.00
N GLY A 366 -10.31 21.73 -11.87
CA GLY A 366 -10.49 21.46 -13.30
C GLY A 366 -9.24 20.84 -13.93
N GLN A 367 -9.46 20.10 -15.01
CA GLN A 367 -8.37 19.50 -15.77
C GLN A 367 -8.76 19.37 -17.25
N MET A 368 -7.81 19.62 -18.12
CA MET A 368 -7.85 19.20 -19.51
C MET A 368 -6.83 18.09 -19.72
N VAL A 369 -7.21 17.03 -20.42
CA VAL A 369 -6.32 15.95 -20.86
C VAL A 369 -6.47 15.77 -22.36
N ALA A 370 -5.37 15.81 -23.11
CA ALA A 370 -5.38 15.56 -24.53
C ALA A 370 -5.83 14.13 -24.83
N GLY A 371 -6.83 13.96 -25.66
CA GLY A 371 -7.28 12.64 -26.11
C GLY A 371 -6.40 12.09 -27.23
N ILE A 372 -6.44 10.77 -27.44
CA ILE A 372 -5.66 10.03 -28.45
C ILE A 372 -5.94 10.57 -29.87
N ASN A 373 -7.16 11.02 -30.14
CA ASN A 373 -7.59 11.54 -31.44
C ASN A 373 -7.48 13.07 -31.57
N GLY A 374 -6.72 13.72 -30.67
CA GLY A 374 -6.55 15.18 -30.65
C GLY A 374 -7.70 15.95 -30.01
N ASN A 375 -8.83 15.29 -29.67
CA ASN A 375 -9.94 15.94 -28.95
C ASN A 375 -9.68 15.89 -27.46
N PRO A 376 -9.51 17.05 -26.78
CA PRO A 376 -9.26 17.06 -25.34
C PRO A 376 -10.50 16.65 -24.55
N VAL A 377 -10.28 15.98 -23.42
CA VAL A 377 -11.29 15.70 -22.40
C VAL A 377 -11.15 16.75 -21.29
N TRP A 378 -12.26 17.45 -21.05
CA TRP A 378 -12.35 18.51 -20.06
C TRP A 378 -13.07 17.99 -18.83
N LYS A 379 -12.50 18.17 -17.63
CA LYS A 379 -13.00 17.63 -16.37
C LYS A 379 -13.14 18.74 -15.34
N ALA A 380 -14.26 18.77 -14.63
CA ALA A 380 -14.45 19.63 -13.46
C ALA A 380 -14.78 18.74 -12.24
N PHE A 381 -14.15 19.04 -11.11
CA PHE A 381 -14.26 18.29 -9.85
C PHE A 381 -14.88 19.20 -8.78
N TYR A 382 -15.85 18.66 -8.04
CA TYR A 382 -16.56 19.40 -7.00
C TYR A 382 -16.46 18.65 -5.68
N TYR A 383 -16.24 19.39 -4.61
CA TYR A 383 -15.90 18.87 -3.31
C TYR A 383 -16.91 19.25 -2.25
N ASP A 384 -17.00 18.44 -1.20
CA ASP A 384 -17.72 18.81 0.01
C ASP A 384 -16.79 19.46 1.06
N ILE A 385 -17.37 19.85 2.22
CA ILE A 385 -16.64 20.47 3.33
C ILE A 385 -15.50 19.59 3.89
N ARG A 386 -15.52 18.29 3.62
CA ARG A 386 -14.46 17.34 4.05
C ARG A 386 -13.39 17.14 2.97
N GLY A 387 -13.46 17.86 1.85
CA GLY A 387 -12.55 17.73 0.72
C GLY A 387 -12.76 16.46 -0.10
N ARG A 388 -13.93 15.78 0.00
CA ARG A 388 -14.25 14.59 -0.80
C ARG A 388 -14.89 15.01 -2.11
N GLU A 389 -14.51 14.37 -3.21
CA GLU A 389 -15.13 14.58 -4.52
C GLU A 389 -16.57 14.07 -4.50
N VAL A 390 -17.53 14.97 -4.60
CA VAL A 390 -18.96 14.65 -4.61
C VAL A 390 -19.58 14.69 -6.00
N LYS A 391 -18.96 15.41 -6.92
CA LYS A 391 -19.37 15.45 -8.32
C LYS A 391 -18.17 15.64 -9.23
N ARG A 392 -18.17 14.95 -10.35
CA ARG A 392 -17.24 15.15 -11.45
C ARG A 392 -18.00 15.24 -12.76
N VAL A 393 -17.61 16.17 -13.59
CA VAL A 393 -18.16 16.35 -14.93
C VAL A 393 -17.01 16.20 -15.91
N GLU A 394 -17.19 15.36 -16.92
CA GLU A 394 -16.21 15.13 -17.97
C GLU A 394 -16.88 15.29 -19.35
N SER A 395 -16.21 15.96 -20.29
CA SER A 395 -16.61 15.87 -21.69
C SER A 395 -16.24 14.49 -22.23
N ASN A 396 -17.02 13.93 -23.15
CA ASN A 396 -16.73 12.63 -23.74
C ASN A 396 -16.48 12.69 -25.25
N ALA A 397 -15.97 11.60 -25.80
CA ALA A 397 -15.63 11.49 -27.23
C ALA A 397 -16.86 11.51 -28.17
N MET A 398 -18.07 11.43 -27.62
CA MET A 398 -19.34 11.47 -28.38
C MET A 398 -19.98 12.86 -28.39
N ASN A 399 -19.21 13.90 -28.11
CA ASN A 399 -19.66 15.30 -27.98
C ASN A 399 -20.77 15.46 -26.92
N GLY A 400 -20.71 14.66 -25.88
CA GLY A 400 -21.58 14.74 -24.71
C GLY A 400 -20.77 14.89 -23.42
N TYR A 401 -21.39 14.46 -22.32
CA TYR A 401 -20.82 14.58 -20.98
C TYR A 401 -21.04 13.33 -20.17
N ASP A 402 -20.07 13.02 -19.33
CA ASP A 402 -20.15 12.03 -18.27
C ASP A 402 -20.19 12.76 -16.93
N VAL A 403 -21.26 12.56 -16.17
CA VAL A 403 -21.44 13.18 -14.87
C VAL A 403 -21.45 12.09 -13.81
N THR A 404 -20.46 12.08 -12.94
CA THR A 404 -20.39 11.17 -11.79
C THR A 404 -20.72 11.93 -10.51
N THR A 405 -21.67 11.44 -9.72
CA THR A 405 -22.02 11.99 -8.41
C THR A 405 -21.87 10.92 -7.35
N THR A 406 -21.16 11.22 -6.26
CA THR A 406 -20.93 10.28 -5.15
C THR A 406 -21.48 10.83 -3.84
N SER A 407 -22.29 10.04 -3.14
CA SER A 407 -22.66 10.30 -1.76
C SER A 407 -21.83 9.43 -0.81
N TYR A 408 -21.57 9.95 0.39
CA TYR A 408 -20.69 9.29 1.35
C TYR A 408 -21.34 9.08 2.71
N SER A 409 -20.93 8.01 3.38
CA SER A 409 -21.24 7.78 4.80
C SER A 409 -20.49 8.77 5.70
N PHE A 410 -20.80 8.74 6.98
CA PHE A 410 -20.06 9.47 8.01
C PHE A 410 -18.58 9.04 8.08
N THR A 411 -18.29 7.77 7.79
CA THR A 411 -16.94 7.18 7.80
C THR A 411 -16.21 7.29 6.46
N ASN A 412 -16.67 8.17 5.56
CA ASN A 412 -16.10 8.42 4.23
C ASN A 412 -16.19 7.23 3.24
N LYS A 413 -17.11 6.28 3.47
CA LYS A 413 -17.40 5.21 2.51
C LYS A 413 -18.40 5.69 1.46
N PRO A 414 -18.26 5.39 0.16
CA PRO A 414 -19.26 5.71 -0.84
C PRO A 414 -20.56 4.95 -0.54
N LEU A 415 -21.70 5.63 -0.54
CA LEU A 415 -23.02 5.03 -0.38
C LEU A 415 -23.72 4.84 -1.72
N THR A 416 -23.66 5.87 -2.56
CA THR A 416 -24.16 5.81 -3.93
C THR A 416 -23.15 6.43 -4.87
N LEU A 417 -22.99 5.85 -6.04
CA LEU A 417 -22.28 6.43 -7.17
C LEU A 417 -23.28 6.44 -8.33
N THR A 418 -23.62 7.63 -8.80
CA THR A 418 -24.47 7.82 -9.97
C THR A 418 -23.61 8.31 -11.12
N HIS A 419 -23.62 7.59 -12.21
CA HIS A 419 -22.96 7.97 -13.45
C HIS A 419 -24.02 8.21 -14.52
N VAL A 420 -24.00 9.40 -15.11
CA VAL A 420 -24.89 9.80 -16.20
C VAL A 420 -24.05 10.04 -17.43
N HIS A 421 -24.18 9.16 -18.40
CA HIS A 421 -23.57 9.33 -19.73
C HIS A 421 -24.55 9.99 -20.66
N THR A 422 -24.14 11.05 -21.36
CA THR A 422 -24.93 11.73 -22.39
C THR A 422 -24.23 11.73 -23.73
N SER A 423 -24.96 11.52 -24.80
CA SER A 423 -24.48 11.60 -26.17
C SER A 423 -25.61 12.12 -27.08
N GLY A 424 -25.48 13.35 -27.58
CA GLY A 424 -26.54 14.04 -28.30
C GLY A 424 -27.80 14.19 -27.40
N SER A 425 -28.93 13.66 -27.89
CA SER A 425 -30.20 13.66 -27.15
C SER A 425 -30.41 12.43 -26.25
N LYS A 426 -29.46 11.48 -26.22
CA LYS A 426 -29.56 10.24 -25.45
C LYS A 426 -28.84 10.39 -24.13
N SER A 427 -29.43 9.80 -23.10
CA SER A 427 -28.84 9.73 -21.76
C SER A 427 -28.98 8.33 -21.20
N LEU A 428 -27.96 7.86 -20.52
CA LEU A 428 -27.91 6.60 -19.78
C LEU A 428 -27.53 6.91 -18.34
N THR A 429 -28.31 6.43 -17.39
CA THR A 429 -28.04 6.61 -15.97
C THR A 429 -27.73 5.28 -15.31
N GLU A 430 -26.55 5.17 -14.73
CA GLU A 430 -26.09 4.03 -13.96
C GLU A 430 -25.95 4.40 -12.49
N VAL A 431 -26.56 3.63 -11.61
CA VAL A 431 -26.49 3.88 -10.16
C VAL A 431 -25.93 2.64 -9.48
N HIS A 432 -24.80 2.78 -8.81
CA HIS A 432 -24.27 1.81 -7.88
C HIS A 432 -24.64 2.19 -6.44
N THR A 433 -25.16 1.24 -5.67
CA THR A 433 -25.46 1.43 -4.25
C THR A 433 -24.62 0.45 -3.44
N TYR A 434 -23.94 0.97 -2.43
CA TYR A 434 -23.06 0.23 -1.55
C TYR A 434 -23.65 0.14 -0.15
N SER A 435 -23.66 -1.05 0.42
CA SER A 435 -24.05 -1.27 1.81
C SER A 435 -22.86 -1.80 2.59
N TYR A 436 -22.80 -1.44 3.86
CA TYR A 436 -21.72 -1.82 4.75
C TYR A 436 -22.29 -2.50 5.99
N ASP A 437 -21.52 -3.42 6.56
CA ASP A 437 -21.86 -4.03 7.84
C ASP A 437 -21.49 -3.12 9.03
N TYR A 438 -21.74 -3.58 10.23
CA TYR A 438 -21.45 -2.81 11.45
C TYR A 438 -19.96 -2.59 11.71
N ALA A 439 -19.09 -3.37 11.08
CA ALA A 439 -17.63 -3.18 11.12
C ALA A 439 -17.12 -2.27 9.97
N ASP A 440 -18.06 -1.57 9.27
CA ASP A 440 -17.75 -0.67 8.15
C ASP A 440 -17.09 -1.38 6.95
N ARG A 441 -17.39 -2.72 6.79
CA ARG A 441 -16.93 -3.54 5.67
C ARG A 441 -18.03 -3.63 4.62
N LEU A 442 -17.66 -3.63 3.33
CA LEU A 442 -18.59 -3.74 2.20
C LEU A 442 -19.37 -5.06 2.28
N SER A 443 -20.68 -4.99 2.45
CA SER A 443 -21.57 -6.17 2.54
C SER A 443 -22.38 -6.41 1.27
N LYS A 444 -22.68 -5.36 0.49
CA LYS A 444 -23.52 -5.49 -0.70
C LYS A 444 -23.23 -4.41 -1.73
N VAL A 445 -23.25 -4.78 -3.00
CA VAL A 445 -23.23 -3.88 -4.15
C VAL A 445 -24.47 -4.13 -5.00
N GLN A 446 -25.23 -3.09 -5.25
CA GLN A 446 -26.41 -3.10 -6.12
C GLN A 446 -26.20 -2.16 -7.29
N HIS A 447 -26.85 -2.45 -8.39
CA HIS A 447 -26.80 -1.69 -9.62
C HIS A 447 -28.20 -1.43 -10.15
N LYS A 448 -28.40 -0.24 -10.68
CA LYS A 448 -29.62 0.15 -11.40
C LYS A 448 -29.24 0.86 -12.67
N LEU A 449 -29.78 0.42 -13.79
CA LEU A 449 -29.60 1.05 -15.10
C LEU A 449 -30.92 1.74 -15.50
N ASP A 450 -30.90 3.05 -15.67
CA ASP A 450 -32.06 3.89 -15.96
C ASP A 450 -33.25 3.58 -15.04
N ASN A 451 -34.40 3.29 -15.63
CA ASN A 451 -35.62 2.93 -14.93
C ASN A 451 -35.77 1.41 -14.68
N ASN A 452 -34.76 0.61 -14.99
CA ASN A 452 -34.80 -0.82 -14.77
C ASN A 452 -34.86 -1.17 -13.28
N THR A 453 -35.20 -2.41 -12.98
CA THR A 453 -35.20 -2.93 -11.60
C THR A 453 -33.77 -2.98 -11.06
N ILE A 454 -33.64 -2.72 -9.75
CA ILE A 454 -32.37 -2.85 -9.06
C ILE A 454 -31.93 -4.32 -9.05
N VAL A 455 -30.69 -4.57 -9.44
CA VAL A 455 -30.06 -5.90 -9.38
C VAL A 455 -28.95 -5.91 -8.35
N THR A 456 -28.78 -7.03 -7.66
CA THR A 456 -27.63 -7.24 -6.77
C THR A 456 -26.47 -7.78 -7.58
N LEU A 457 -25.38 -7.02 -7.67
CA LEU A 457 -24.16 -7.43 -8.33
C LEU A 457 -23.32 -8.36 -7.46
N ALA A 458 -23.16 -8.00 -6.19
CA ALA A 458 -22.35 -8.77 -5.26
C ALA A 458 -22.86 -8.66 -3.82
N GLU A 459 -22.71 -9.73 -3.05
CA GLU A 459 -22.87 -9.77 -1.59
C GLU A 459 -21.65 -10.43 -0.97
N TYR A 460 -21.26 -9.93 0.20
CA TYR A 460 -20.07 -10.38 0.91
C TYR A 460 -20.42 -10.71 2.36
N THR A 461 -19.92 -11.83 2.85
CA THR A 461 -19.90 -12.15 4.28
C THR A 461 -18.48 -12.37 4.76
N TYR A 462 -18.27 -12.18 6.04
CA TYR A 462 -16.96 -12.22 6.66
C TYR A 462 -16.98 -13.18 7.85
N ASP A 463 -15.88 -13.88 8.05
CA ASP A 463 -15.70 -14.72 9.21
C ASP A 463 -15.48 -13.89 10.50
N ASP A 464 -15.41 -14.58 11.64
CA ASP A 464 -15.23 -13.92 12.94
C ASP A 464 -13.91 -13.14 13.05
N LEU A 465 -12.91 -13.49 12.26
CA LEU A 465 -11.61 -12.79 12.20
C LEU A 465 -11.61 -11.62 11.21
N GLY A 466 -12.74 -11.38 10.52
CA GLY A 466 -12.90 -10.29 9.57
C GLY A 466 -12.43 -10.58 8.15
N ARG A 467 -12.09 -11.84 7.82
CA ARG A 467 -11.71 -12.26 6.48
C ARG A 467 -12.96 -12.58 5.66
N MET A 468 -12.87 -12.45 4.33
CA MET A 468 -13.98 -12.79 3.45
C MET A 468 -14.32 -14.28 3.57
N GLU A 469 -15.54 -14.60 4.02
CA GLU A 469 -16.03 -15.97 4.16
C GLU A 469 -16.76 -16.41 2.89
N GLN A 470 -17.64 -15.54 2.36
CA GLN A 470 -18.42 -15.84 1.17
C GLN A 470 -18.56 -14.61 0.27
N LYS A 471 -18.54 -14.84 -1.03
CA LYS A 471 -18.88 -13.87 -2.06
C LYS A 471 -19.95 -14.45 -2.96
N LYS A 472 -21.05 -13.72 -3.16
CA LYS A 472 -22.10 -14.04 -4.13
C LYS A 472 -22.11 -13.02 -5.25
N LEU A 473 -22.24 -13.46 -6.50
CA LEU A 473 -22.35 -12.61 -7.68
C LEU A 473 -23.67 -12.89 -8.38
N GLY A 474 -24.29 -11.83 -8.93
CA GLY A 474 -25.56 -11.94 -9.63
C GLY A 474 -26.69 -12.49 -8.74
N GLY A 475 -26.79 -12.00 -7.51
CA GLY A 475 -27.72 -12.54 -6.51
C GLY A 475 -27.24 -13.89 -5.97
N THR A 476 -27.97 -14.97 -6.26
CA THR A 476 -27.62 -16.34 -5.83
C THR A 476 -26.97 -17.19 -6.92
N ALA A 477 -26.76 -16.63 -8.13
CA ALA A 477 -26.32 -17.40 -9.30
C ALA A 477 -24.91 -18.00 -9.12
N HIS A 478 -24.00 -17.23 -8.52
CA HIS A 478 -22.63 -17.67 -8.30
C HIS A 478 -22.20 -17.35 -6.87
N SER A 479 -22.01 -18.41 -6.09
CA SER A 479 -21.54 -18.31 -4.71
C SER A 479 -20.17 -18.98 -4.60
N SER A 480 -19.23 -18.30 -3.94
CA SER A 480 -17.89 -18.80 -3.62
C SER A 480 -17.62 -18.64 -2.14
N THR A 481 -17.13 -19.69 -1.50
CA THR A 481 -16.71 -19.72 -0.09
C THR A 481 -15.17 -19.78 -0.04
N TYR A 482 -14.58 -19.05 0.89
CA TYR A 482 -13.14 -18.88 1.06
C TYR A 482 -12.68 -19.56 2.34
N SER A 483 -11.55 -20.27 2.29
CA SER A 483 -10.92 -20.88 3.44
C SER A 483 -9.48 -20.39 3.59
N TYR A 484 -8.99 -20.35 4.85
CA TYR A 484 -7.70 -19.74 5.18
C TYR A 484 -6.95 -20.59 6.20
N ASN A 485 -5.63 -20.54 6.14
CA ASN A 485 -4.78 -21.13 7.18
C ASN A 485 -4.63 -20.17 8.40
N ILE A 486 -3.86 -20.59 9.40
CA ILE A 486 -3.59 -19.78 10.61
C ILE A 486 -2.93 -18.44 10.31
N ARG A 487 -2.19 -18.31 9.22
CA ARG A 487 -1.55 -17.06 8.78
C ARG A 487 -2.48 -16.16 7.94
N SER A 488 -3.75 -16.53 7.84
CA SER A 488 -4.75 -15.87 6.99
C SER A 488 -4.41 -15.92 5.49
N TRP A 489 -3.59 -16.85 5.07
CA TRP A 489 -3.37 -17.11 3.66
C TRP A 489 -4.53 -17.93 3.10
N LEU A 490 -4.98 -17.61 1.91
CA LEU A 490 -6.07 -18.29 1.22
C LEU A 490 -5.65 -19.72 0.89
N THR A 491 -6.37 -20.71 1.43
CA THR A 491 -6.11 -22.15 1.14
C THR A 491 -7.10 -22.73 0.14
N GLY A 492 -8.26 -22.11 -0.03
CA GLY A 492 -9.23 -22.61 -0.99
C GLY A 492 -10.34 -21.63 -1.31
N ILE A 493 -10.88 -21.80 -2.50
CA ILE A 493 -12.13 -21.21 -2.96
C ILE A 493 -13.03 -22.36 -3.40
N THR A 494 -14.25 -22.40 -2.87
CA THR A 494 -15.25 -23.41 -3.26
C THR A 494 -16.47 -22.70 -3.82
N GLY A 495 -16.77 -22.94 -5.09
CA GLY A 495 -17.94 -22.39 -5.78
C GLY A 495 -18.59 -23.41 -6.71
N SER A 496 -19.80 -23.09 -7.18
CA SER A 496 -20.57 -23.99 -8.05
C SER A 496 -19.95 -24.19 -9.46
N LYS A 497 -19.14 -23.25 -9.91
CA LYS A 497 -18.52 -23.26 -11.25
C LYS A 497 -17.00 -23.29 -11.21
N PHE A 498 -16.42 -23.00 -10.06
CA PHE A 498 -14.99 -22.91 -9.88
C PHE A 498 -14.61 -23.31 -8.47
N THR A 499 -13.64 -24.19 -8.36
CA THR A 499 -12.98 -24.51 -7.09
C THR A 499 -11.48 -24.31 -7.25
N GLN A 500 -10.82 -23.88 -6.18
CA GLN A 500 -9.38 -23.73 -6.15
C GLN A 500 -8.83 -24.19 -4.80
N THR A 501 -7.68 -24.82 -4.82
CA THR A 501 -6.90 -25.17 -3.62
C THR A 501 -5.50 -24.58 -3.76
N LEU A 502 -4.97 -24.04 -2.67
CA LEU A 502 -3.62 -23.49 -2.60
C LEU A 502 -2.88 -24.15 -1.43
N ALA A 503 -1.69 -24.66 -1.68
CA ALA A 503 -0.78 -25.18 -0.67
C ALA A 503 0.43 -24.25 -0.54
N TYR A 504 0.87 -24.01 0.69
CA TYR A 504 2.01 -23.14 1.03
C TYR A 504 3.17 -23.90 1.62
N ASN A 505 2.91 -25.00 2.31
CA ASN A 505 3.93 -25.87 2.86
C ASN A 505 3.72 -27.30 2.34
N ASN A 506 4.78 -27.86 1.84
CA ASN A 506 4.88 -29.28 1.62
C ASN A 506 6.06 -29.81 2.48
N SER A 507 6.27 -31.08 2.53
CA SER A 507 7.25 -31.72 3.42
C SER A 507 8.71 -31.26 3.24
N THR A 508 9.01 -30.39 2.28
CA THR A 508 10.39 -30.00 1.94
C THR A 508 10.61 -28.48 1.75
N ALA A 509 9.56 -27.69 1.53
CA ALA A 509 9.67 -26.25 1.28
C ALA A 509 8.31 -25.56 1.42
N GLY A 510 8.30 -24.22 1.48
CA GLY A 510 7.09 -23.41 1.42
C GLY A 510 6.68 -22.78 2.75
N TYR A 511 7.61 -22.59 3.68
CA TYR A 511 7.32 -21.92 4.96
C TYR A 511 7.41 -20.38 4.88
N ASN A 512 8.03 -19.84 3.82
CA ASN A 512 8.17 -18.40 3.59
C ASN A 512 6.91 -17.72 2.99
N GLY A 513 5.85 -18.49 2.70
CA GLY A 513 4.60 -17.96 2.15
C GLY A 513 4.46 -18.11 0.64
N ASN A 514 5.41 -18.69 -0.04
CA ASN A 514 5.29 -19.03 -1.45
C ASN A 514 4.28 -20.16 -1.65
N ILE A 515 3.47 -20.07 -2.70
CA ILE A 515 2.51 -21.11 -3.06
C ILE A 515 3.26 -22.29 -3.66
N THR A 516 3.25 -23.46 -3.00
CA THR A 516 3.96 -24.65 -3.46
C THR A 516 3.15 -25.51 -4.42
N ALA A 517 1.82 -25.45 -4.32
CA ALA A 517 0.94 -26.13 -5.27
C ALA A 517 -0.39 -25.39 -5.40
N MET A 518 -0.98 -25.48 -6.58
CA MET A 518 -2.31 -24.97 -6.89
C MET A 518 -3.08 -26.03 -7.66
N GLY A 519 -4.31 -26.32 -7.20
CA GLY A 519 -5.29 -27.13 -7.95
C GLY A 519 -6.53 -26.29 -8.22
N TRP A 520 -7.17 -26.49 -9.36
CA TRP A 520 -8.48 -25.90 -9.62
C TRP A 520 -9.35 -26.77 -10.51
N THR A 521 -10.65 -26.60 -10.38
CA THR A 521 -11.66 -27.21 -11.26
C THR A 521 -12.56 -26.12 -11.80
N ALA A 522 -12.75 -26.09 -13.11
CA ALA A 522 -13.65 -25.17 -13.81
C ALA A 522 -14.52 -25.97 -14.77
N ASP A 523 -15.84 -25.80 -14.68
CA ASP A 523 -16.84 -26.50 -15.51
C ASP A 523 -16.65 -28.04 -15.59
N GLY A 524 -16.07 -28.65 -14.56
CA GLY A 524 -15.83 -30.10 -14.46
C GLY A 524 -14.41 -30.54 -14.81
N ASP A 525 -13.62 -29.70 -15.45
CA ASP A 525 -12.23 -29.99 -15.80
C ASP A 525 -11.29 -29.61 -14.64
N SER A 526 -10.45 -30.55 -14.22
CA SER A 526 -9.50 -30.36 -13.11
C SER A 526 -8.08 -30.17 -13.62
N HIS A 527 -7.40 -29.21 -13.06
CA HIS A 527 -6.03 -28.84 -13.39
C HIS A 527 -5.19 -28.65 -12.12
N SER A 528 -3.88 -28.79 -12.23
CA SER A 528 -2.98 -28.53 -11.11
C SER A 528 -1.61 -28.05 -11.60
N TYR A 529 -0.97 -27.22 -10.77
CA TYR A 529 0.44 -26.85 -10.88
C TYR A 529 1.16 -27.11 -9.57
N THR A 530 2.42 -27.50 -9.67
CA THR A 530 3.38 -27.50 -8.57
C THR A 530 4.43 -26.45 -8.90
N PHE A 531 4.77 -25.64 -7.91
CA PHE A 531 5.73 -24.55 -8.07
C PHE A 531 7.01 -24.89 -7.33
N THR A 532 8.13 -24.57 -7.97
CA THR A 532 9.46 -24.58 -7.36
C THR A 532 10.04 -23.18 -7.49
N TYR A 533 10.72 -22.72 -6.47
CA TYR A 533 11.32 -21.40 -6.40
C TYR A 533 12.82 -21.52 -6.28
N ASP A 534 13.53 -20.58 -6.87
CA ASP A 534 14.93 -20.36 -6.57
C ASP A 534 15.09 -19.57 -5.26
N GLY A 535 16.30 -19.29 -4.84
CA GLY A 535 16.59 -18.53 -3.61
C GLY A 535 16.41 -17.01 -3.73
N LEU A 536 15.72 -16.54 -4.78
CA LEU A 536 15.63 -15.09 -5.11
C LEU A 536 14.35 -14.43 -4.63
#